data_36be5afb6b9e19a641d6d2e54fcdbfed
#
_entry.id   36be5afb6b9e19a641d6d2e54fcdbfed
#
_cell.length_a   1.000
_cell.length_b   1.000
_cell.length_c   1.000
_cell.angle_alpha   90.00
_cell.angle_beta   90.00
_cell.angle_gamma   90.00
#
_symmetry.space_group_name_H-M   'P 1'
#
loop_
_entity.id
_entity.type
_entity.pdbx_description
1 polymer ?
#
loop_
_entity_poly.entity_id
_entity_poly.type
_entity_poly.pdbx_seq_one_letter_code
_entity_poly.pdbx_strand_id
1 'polypeptide(L)'
;MKVTIFKDVKSTKAPHHIQLATALSRIQRGKSKDLIHEIREGNKEKKLELPVVCFSGEFSSRADEALFEHSGYIVLDFDHVDVKATKTALATDDYIYACWVSPSGDGIKALVRITNPERHRDHFRALTAYLSRQHGLEVDETGINESRACFESYDPDIIIKDDYKRFGHFTTEHAEAQVPTNEAYSYTDYMKLNLPARM
;
A
#
# COMPACT_ATOMS: atom_id res chain seq x y z
N MET A 1 -15.40 -6.51 -8.84
CA MET A 1 -13.93 -6.39 -8.86
C MET A 1 -13.37 -7.39 -7.89
N LYS A 2 -12.45 -8.23 -8.36
CA LYS A 2 -11.88 -9.30 -7.55
C LYS A 2 -10.39 -9.07 -7.26
N VAL A 3 -9.93 -9.71 -6.21
CA VAL A 3 -8.55 -9.78 -5.75
C VAL A 3 -8.19 -11.22 -5.44
N THR A 4 -6.93 -11.52 -5.31
CA THR A 4 -6.47 -12.90 -5.07
C THR A 4 -6.05 -13.08 -3.63
N ILE A 5 -6.54 -14.16 -2.99
CA ILE A 5 -6.14 -14.57 -1.65
C ILE A 5 -5.44 -15.92 -1.69
N PHE A 6 -4.33 -16.03 -0.97
CA PHE A 6 -3.61 -17.28 -0.74
C PHE A 6 -3.72 -17.68 0.74
N LYS A 7 -3.59 -18.99 0.99
CA LYS A 7 -3.73 -19.57 2.33
C LYS A 7 -2.75 -18.93 3.34
N ASP A 8 -1.53 -18.71 2.92
CA ASP A 8 -0.45 -18.12 3.71
C ASP A 8 0.65 -17.55 2.80
N VAL A 9 1.68 -16.94 3.38
CA VAL A 9 2.78 -16.31 2.61
C VAL A 9 3.67 -17.32 1.89
N LYS A 10 3.70 -18.59 2.29
CA LYS A 10 4.47 -19.65 1.62
C LYS A 10 3.71 -20.22 0.42
N SER A 11 2.40 -20.10 0.43
CA SER A 11 1.53 -20.56 -0.65
C SER A 11 1.63 -19.58 -1.83
N THR A 12 2.16 -20.04 -2.95
CA THR A 12 2.27 -19.26 -4.21
C THR A 12 1.39 -19.82 -5.32
N LYS A 13 0.78 -20.98 -5.10
CA LYS A 13 -0.13 -21.69 -6.03
C LYS A 13 -1.50 -21.87 -5.39
N ALA A 14 -2.47 -22.36 -6.17
CA ALA A 14 -3.84 -22.59 -5.74
C ALA A 14 -4.51 -21.31 -5.16
N PRO A 15 -4.57 -20.22 -5.96
CA PRO A 15 -5.21 -18.98 -5.57
C PRO A 15 -6.74 -19.14 -5.44
N HIS A 16 -7.32 -18.32 -4.58
CA HIS A 16 -8.76 -18.10 -4.56
C HIS A 16 -9.04 -16.63 -4.93
N HIS A 17 -10.01 -16.41 -5.82
CA HIS A 17 -10.43 -15.06 -6.20
C HIS A 17 -11.68 -14.67 -5.42
N ILE A 18 -11.60 -13.56 -4.70
CA ILE A 18 -12.69 -13.05 -3.88
C ILE A 18 -13.00 -11.60 -4.25
N GLN A 19 -14.21 -11.14 -3.97
CA GLN A 19 -14.54 -9.73 -4.16
C GLN A 19 -13.68 -8.86 -3.22
N LEU A 20 -13.26 -7.68 -3.69
CA LEU A 20 -12.52 -6.71 -2.87
C LEU A 20 -13.28 -6.39 -1.57
N ALA A 21 -14.59 -6.17 -1.67
CA ALA A 21 -15.44 -5.94 -0.50
C ALA A 21 -15.42 -7.11 0.49
N THR A 22 -15.30 -8.35 0.00
CA THR A 22 -15.15 -9.53 0.85
C THR A 22 -13.80 -9.51 1.59
N ALA A 23 -12.71 -9.14 0.90
CA ALA A 23 -11.39 -9.03 1.53
C ALA A 23 -11.40 -7.99 2.67
N LEU A 24 -11.98 -6.80 2.43
CA LEU A 24 -12.10 -5.76 3.45
C LEU A 24 -13.04 -6.17 4.60
N SER A 25 -14.17 -6.83 4.29
CA SER A 25 -15.08 -7.36 5.30
C SER A 25 -14.42 -8.41 6.20
N ARG A 26 -13.50 -9.24 5.68
CA ARG A 26 -12.73 -10.21 6.47
C ARG A 26 -11.84 -9.50 7.50
N ILE A 27 -11.20 -8.39 7.11
CA ILE A 27 -10.39 -7.56 8.01
C ILE A 27 -11.28 -6.95 9.09
N GLN A 28 -12.39 -6.34 8.72
CA GLN A 28 -13.32 -5.68 9.65
C GLN A 28 -13.91 -6.64 10.67
N ARG A 29 -14.39 -7.81 10.19
CA ARG A 29 -15.05 -8.81 11.03
C ARG A 29 -14.08 -9.75 11.75
N GLY A 30 -12.80 -9.66 11.48
CA GLY A 30 -11.76 -10.44 12.16
C GLY A 30 -11.76 -11.92 11.78
N LYS A 31 -11.76 -12.24 10.48
CA LYS A 31 -11.63 -13.64 10.05
C LYS A 31 -10.37 -14.31 10.59
N SER A 32 -9.29 -13.55 10.77
CA SER A 32 -8.01 -13.98 11.35
C SER A 32 -7.76 -13.39 12.75
N LYS A 33 -8.81 -12.99 13.48
CA LYS A 33 -8.74 -12.26 14.74
C LYS A 33 -7.84 -12.94 15.77
N ASP A 34 -7.98 -14.24 15.96
CA ASP A 34 -7.26 -14.98 16.99
C ASP A 34 -5.74 -14.96 16.71
N LEU A 35 -5.33 -15.24 15.46
CA LEU A 35 -3.92 -15.11 15.05
C LEU A 35 -3.39 -13.69 15.22
N ILE A 36 -4.20 -12.67 14.90
CA ILE A 36 -3.81 -11.26 15.05
C ILE A 36 -3.59 -10.90 16.52
N HIS A 37 -4.42 -11.42 17.44
CA HIS A 37 -4.22 -11.20 18.88
C HIS A 37 -2.90 -11.83 19.34
N GLU A 38 -2.63 -13.10 18.99
CA GLU A 38 -1.35 -13.76 19.32
C GLU A 38 -0.14 -12.98 18.78
N ILE A 39 -0.22 -12.46 17.53
CA ILE A 39 0.87 -11.67 16.94
C ILE A 39 1.10 -10.39 17.74
N ARG A 40 0.04 -9.69 18.13
CA ARG A 40 0.12 -8.42 18.89
C ARG A 40 0.54 -8.64 20.34
N GLU A 41 0.33 -9.83 20.88
CA GLU A 41 0.84 -10.27 22.19
C GLU A 41 2.31 -10.73 22.16
N GLY A 42 2.95 -10.72 20.98
CA GLY A 42 4.39 -10.96 20.81
C GLY A 42 4.76 -12.23 20.06
N ASN A 43 3.80 -13.09 19.69
CA ASN A 43 4.06 -14.30 18.90
C ASN A 43 4.17 -13.94 17.39
N LYS A 44 5.27 -13.26 17.03
CA LYS A 44 5.48 -12.74 15.67
C LYS A 44 5.53 -13.82 14.58
N GLU A 45 5.90 -15.04 14.92
CA GLU A 45 5.98 -16.17 13.95
C GLU A 45 4.61 -16.54 13.40
N LYS A 46 3.54 -16.32 14.16
CA LYS A 46 2.16 -16.53 13.74
C LYS A 46 1.75 -15.70 12.53
N LYS A 47 2.47 -14.62 12.23
CA LYS A 47 2.27 -13.83 11.00
C LYS A 47 2.41 -14.69 9.74
N LEU A 48 3.25 -15.73 9.76
CA LEU A 48 3.45 -16.62 8.60
C LEU A 48 2.25 -17.55 8.33
N GLU A 49 1.34 -17.71 9.30
CA GLU A 49 0.11 -18.51 9.16
C GLU A 49 -1.07 -17.69 8.61
N LEU A 50 -0.94 -16.36 8.55
CA LEU A 50 -1.99 -15.49 8.05
C LEU A 50 -2.21 -15.68 6.55
N PRO A 51 -3.46 -15.66 6.07
CA PRO A 51 -3.75 -15.48 4.67
C PRO A 51 -3.10 -14.20 4.14
N VAL A 52 -2.73 -14.22 2.85
CA VAL A 52 -2.22 -13.03 2.16
C VAL A 52 -3.10 -12.68 0.98
N VAL A 53 -3.34 -11.40 0.78
CA VAL A 53 -4.15 -10.86 -0.31
C VAL A 53 -3.25 -10.07 -1.26
N CYS A 54 -3.31 -10.40 -2.56
CA CYS A 54 -2.76 -9.57 -3.62
C CYS A 54 -3.89 -8.64 -4.11
N PHE A 55 -3.89 -7.41 -3.59
CA PHE A 55 -4.97 -6.43 -3.86
C PHE A 55 -4.93 -5.88 -5.27
N SER A 56 -3.79 -6.00 -5.97
CA SER A 56 -3.64 -5.47 -7.32
C SER A 56 -4.42 -6.24 -8.39
N GLY A 57 -4.93 -7.44 -8.09
CA GLY A 57 -5.78 -8.13 -9.08
C GLY A 57 -5.97 -9.63 -8.91
N GLU A 58 -6.32 -10.25 -10.03
CA GLU A 58 -6.51 -11.69 -10.16
C GLU A 58 -5.25 -12.32 -10.74
N PHE A 59 -4.68 -13.29 -10.00
CA PHE A 59 -3.43 -13.96 -10.32
C PHE A 59 -3.65 -15.49 -10.44
N SER A 60 -2.99 -16.13 -11.39
CA SER A 60 -2.96 -17.60 -11.49
C SER A 60 -1.94 -18.24 -10.52
N SER A 61 -0.93 -17.47 -10.11
CA SER A 61 0.03 -17.78 -9.05
C SER A 61 0.56 -16.45 -8.48
N ARG A 62 1.24 -16.46 -7.32
CA ARG A 62 1.76 -15.23 -6.72
C ARG A 62 3.11 -14.84 -7.33
N ALA A 63 3.05 -14.28 -8.54
CA ALA A 63 4.14 -13.73 -9.33
C ALA A 63 3.59 -12.61 -10.22
N ASP A 64 4.38 -11.60 -10.54
CA ASP A 64 3.92 -10.43 -11.30
C ASP A 64 3.43 -10.81 -12.69
N GLU A 65 4.17 -11.72 -13.38
CA GLU A 65 3.83 -12.23 -14.70
C GLU A 65 2.57 -13.13 -14.72
N ALA A 66 2.07 -13.52 -13.56
CA ALA A 66 0.87 -14.33 -13.42
C ALA A 66 -0.40 -13.50 -13.20
N LEU A 67 -0.29 -12.18 -13.21
CA LEU A 67 -1.43 -11.26 -13.19
C LEU A 67 -2.16 -11.33 -14.53
N PHE A 68 -3.45 -11.68 -14.53
CA PHE A 68 -4.25 -11.69 -15.75
C PHE A 68 -5.37 -10.65 -15.77
N GLU A 69 -5.76 -10.09 -14.62
CA GLU A 69 -6.69 -8.98 -14.53
C GLU A 69 -6.33 -8.06 -13.37
N HIS A 70 -5.97 -6.82 -13.66
CA HIS A 70 -5.62 -5.83 -12.64
C HIS A 70 -6.89 -5.22 -12.02
N SER A 71 -6.95 -5.14 -10.69
CA SER A 71 -8.10 -4.58 -9.96
C SER A 71 -8.24 -3.06 -10.06
N GLY A 72 -7.17 -2.36 -10.45
CA GLY A 72 -7.07 -0.91 -10.41
C GLY A 72 -6.72 -0.36 -9.01
N TYR A 73 -6.29 -1.20 -8.06
CA TYR A 73 -5.87 -0.75 -6.74
C TYR A 73 -4.39 -1.06 -6.48
N ILE A 74 -3.79 -0.16 -5.69
CA ILE A 74 -2.46 -0.33 -5.08
C ILE A 74 -2.65 -0.43 -3.58
N VAL A 75 -1.97 -1.39 -2.94
CA VAL A 75 -1.84 -1.46 -1.49
C VAL A 75 -0.53 -0.79 -1.07
N LEU A 76 -0.60 0.07 -0.07
CA LEU A 76 0.51 0.78 0.54
C LEU A 76 0.70 0.28 1.97
N ASP A 77 1.94 0.22 2.43
CA ASP A 77 2.31 -0.23 3.76
C ASP A 77 3.13 0.86 4.47
N PHE A 78 2.75 1.19 5.70
CA PHE A 78 3.40 2.19 6.55
C PHE A 78 3.80 1.49 7.84
N ASP A 79 5.07 1.17 7.96
CA ASP A 79 5.59 0.45 9.13
C ASP A 79 6.07 1.42 10.22
N HIS A 80 5.92 1.01 11.50
CA HIS A 80 6.43 1.72 12.67
C HIS A 80 5.98 3.19 12.76
N VAL A 81 4.69 3.45 12.53
CA VAL A 81 4.09 4.78 12.58
C VAL A 81 3.23 5.00 13.83
N ASP A 82 2.93 6.25 14.14
CA ASP A 82 1.81 6.55 15.04
C ASP A 82 0.50 6.14 14.36
N VAL A 83 -0.02 4.98 14.74
CA VAL A 83 -1.19 4.34 14.13
C VAL A 83 -2.40 5.27 14.14
N LYS A 84 -2.65 5.97 15.26
CA LYS A 84 -3.82 6.85 15.40
C LYS A 84 -3.68 8.10 14.52
N ALA A 85 -2.54 8.78 14.60
CA ALA A 85 -2.29 9.98 13.82
C ALA A 85 -2.28 9.66 12.31
N THR A 86 -1.59 8.59 11.90
CA THR A 86 -1.51 8.16 10.50
C THR A 86 -2.89 7.77 9.95
N LYS A 87 -3.66 6.98 10.69
CA LYS A 87 -5.01 6.58 10.28
C LYS A 87 -5.93 7.78 10.11
N THR A 88 -5.82 8.79 11.00
CA THR A 88 -6.59 10.04 10.91
C THR A 88 -6.18 10.85 9.67
N ALA A 89 -4.89 10.99 9.39
CA ALA A 89 -4.39 11.70 8.21
C ALA A 89 -4.87 11.04 6.91
N LEU A 90 -4.72 9.71 6.80
CA LEU A 90 -5.15 8.95 5.63
C LEU A 90 -6.68 8.96 5.45
N ALA A 91 -7.46 9.02 6.53
CA ALA A 91 -8.93 9.12 6.46
C ALA A 91 -9.40 10.38 5.74
N THR A 92 -8.66 11.48 5.86
CA THR A 92 -9.00 12.78 5.25
C THR A 92 -8.42 12.96 3.86
N ASP A 93 -7.49 12.09 3.42
CA ASP A 93 -6.87 12.17 2.09
C ASP A 93 -7.84 11.74 0.99
N ASP A 94 -7.97 12.56 -0.05
CA ASP A 94 -8.92 12.36 -1.15
C ASP A 94 -8.70 11.06 -1.94
N TYR A 95 -7.48 10.53 -1.99
CA TYR A 95 -7.13 9.36 -2.81
C TYR A 95 -7.19 8.04 -2.06
N ILE A 96 -7.19 8.07 -0.72
CA ILE A 96 -7.29 6.86 0.08
C ILE A 96 -8.72 6.32 0.02
N TYR A 97 -8.87 5.11 -0.50
CA TYR A 97 -10.13 4.37 -0.51
C TYR A 97 -10.41 3.68 0.82
N ALA A 98 -9.41 2.98 1.34
CA ALA A 98 -9.52 2.29 2.61
C ALA A 98 -8.19 2.29 3.36
N CYS A 99 -8.22 2.29 4.71
CA CYS A 99 -7.03 2.07 5.52
C CYS A 99 -7.36 1.32 6.81
N TRP A 100 -6.40 0.50 7.26
CA TRP A 100 -6.54 -0.36 8.45
C TRP A 100 -5.21 -0.62 9.13
N VAL A 101 -5.29 -1.04 10.39
CA VAL A 101 -4.12 -1.37 11.22
C VAL A 101 -3.45 -2.65 10.71
N SER A 102 -2.12 -2.65 10.63
CA SER A 102 -1.32 -3.81 10.24
C SER A 102 -1.48 -5.01 11.21
N PRO A 103 -1.10 -6.23 10.81
CA PRO A 103 -1.15 -7.40 11.72
C PRO A 103 -0.37 -7.21 13.00
N SER A 104 0.80 -6.58 12.97
CA SER A 104 1.63 -6.31 14.14
C SER A 104 1.08 -5.22 15.05
N GLY A 105 0.17 -4.39 14.56
CA GLY A 105 -0.47 -3.34 15.36
C GLY A 105 0.33 -2.02 15.43
N ASP A 106 1.51 -1.96 14.83
CA ASP A 106 2.44 -0.83 14.84
C ASP A 106 2.59 -0.13 13.46
N GLY A 107 1.71 -0.49 12.51
CA GLY A 107 1.70 0.09 11.17
C GLY A 107 0.28 0.22 10.61
N ILE A 108 0.16 0.89 9.47
CA ILE A 108 -1.09 1.07 8.72
C ILE A 108 -0.91 0.53 7.31
N LYS A 109 -1.98 -0.03 6.77
CA LYS A 109 -2.11 -0.36 5.35
C LYS A 109 -3.19 0.48 4.72
N ALA A 110 -2.98 0.88 3.47
CA ALA A 110 -3.97 1.66 2.74
C ALA A 110 -4.17 1.16 1.32
N LEU A 111 -5.35 1.37 0.78
CA LEU A 111 -5.69 1.11 -0.62
C LEU A 111 -5.97 2.41 -1.35
N VAL A 112 -5.36 2.56 -2.51
CA VAL A 112 -5.58 3.66 -3.44
C VAL A 112 -6.01 3.12 -4.79
N ARG A 113 -7.06 3.71 -5.37
CA ARG A 113 -7.49 3.39 -6.73
C ARG A 113 -6.74 4.25 -7.74
N ILE A 114 -6.12 3.61 -8.74
CA ILE A 114 -5.35 4.28 -9.79
C ILE A 114 -6.15 4.39 -11.10
N THR A 115 -5.73 5.29 -11.99
CA THR A 115 -6.40 5.50 -13.29
C THR A 115 -5.91 4.53 -14.36
N ASN A 116 -4.61 4.23 -14.40
CA ASN A 116 -3.96 3.43 -15.43
C ASN A 116 -3.29 2.19 -14.80
N PRO A 117 -4.03 1.06 -14.68
CA PRO A 117 -3.52 -0.15 -14.05
C PRO A 117 -2.23 -0.72 -14.66
N GLU A 118 -2.05 -0.57 -15.98
CA GLU A 118 -0.84 -0.97 -16.71
C GLU A 118 0.42 -0.20 -16.31
N ARG A 119 0.24 0.92 -15.59
CA ARG A 119 1.31 1.76 -15.05
C ARG A 119 1.41 1.66 -13.53
N HIS A 120 1.15 0.48 -12.98
CA HIS A 120 1.11 0.23 -11.54
C HIS A 120 2.33 0.77 -10.81
N ARG A 121 3.54 0.42 -11.27
CA ARG A 121 4.80 0.82 -10.63
C ARG A 121 5.07 2.33 -10.69
N ASP A 122 4.67 2.97 -11.80
CA ASP A 122 4.79 4.42 -11.95
C ASP A 122 3.83 5.15 -11.01
N HIS A 123 2.60 4.66 -10.89
CA HIS A 123 1.65 5.16 -9.89
C HIS A 123 2.14 4.94 -8.46
N PHE A 124 2.73 3.77 -8.17
CA PHE A 124 3.28 3.49 -6.84
C PHE A 124 4.36 4.52 -6.45
N ARG A 125 5.34 4.78 -7.33
CA ARG A 125 6.38 5.79 -7.10
C ARG A 125 5.79 7.20 -6.90
N ALA A 126 4.82 7.58 -7.71
CA ALA A 126 4.15 8.86 -7.58
C ALA A 126 3.34 8.98 -6.29
N LEU A 127 2.68 7.90 -5.84
CA LEU A 127 1.97 7.82 -4.57
C LEU A 127 2.93 7.96 -3.38
N THR A 128 4.05 7.27 -3.40
CA THR A 128 5.11 7.38 -2.37
C THR A 128 5.56 8.84 -2.22
N ALA A 129 5.89 9.49 -3.34
CA ALA A 129 6.30 10.89 -3.33
C ALA A 129 5.16 11.85 -2.91
N TYR A 130 3.92 11.56 -3.26
CA TYR A 130 2.76 12.34 -2.87
C TYR A 130 2.53 12.26 -1.36
N LEU A 131 2.50 11.06 -0.77
CA LEU A 131 2.21 10.84 0.64
C LEU A 131 3.32 11.37 1.55
N SER A 132 4.58 11.25 1.12
CA SER A 132 5.71 11.86 1.83
C SER A 132 5.56 13.38 1.88
N ARG A 133 5.24 14.04 0.77
CA ARG A 133 5.05 15.51 0.72
C ARG A 133 3.81 16.00 1.45
N GLN A 134 2.70 15.28 1.32
CA GLN A 134 1.40 15.70 1.84
C GLN A 134 1.25 15.42 3.34
N HIS A 135 1.78 14.31 3.80
CA HIS A 135 1.55 13.79 5.15
C HIS A 135 2.85 13.51 5.92
N GLY A 136 4.02 13.60 5.28
CA GLY A 136 5.30 13.19 5.89
C GLY A 136 5.38 11.68 6.15
N LEU A 137 4.62 10.87 5.39
CA LEU A 137 4.55 9.42 5.57
C LEU A 137 5.48 8.71 4.59
N GLU A 138 6.29 7.80 5.11
CA GLU A 138 7.17 6.95 4.32
C GLU A 138 6.46 5.62 4.02
N VAL A 139 6.36 5.28 2.73
CA VAL A 139 5.80 4.02 2.23
C VAL A 139 6.89 2.97 2.13
N ASP A 140 6.61 1.71 2.52
CA ASP A 140 7.51 0.58 2.26
C ASP A 140 7.66 0.36 0.75
N GLU A 141 8.81 0.76 0.18
CA GLU A 141 9.09 0.67 -1.26
C GLU A 141 9.13 -0.77 -1.79
N THR A 142 9.31 -1.77 -0.91
CA THR A 142 9.26 -3.18 -1.31
C THR A 142 7.86 -3.61 -1.77
N GLY A 143 6.85 -2.76 -1.54
CA GLY A 143 5.45 -2.94 -1.97
C GLY A 143 5.16 -2.65 -3.44
N ILE A 144 6.15 -2.26 -4.25
CA ILE A 144 5.97 -1.80 -5.63
C ILE A 144 5.45 -2.87 -6.62
N ASN A 145 5.61 -4.15 -6.30
CA ASN A 145 5.23 -5.24 -7.20
C ASN A 145 3.72 -5.49 -7.18
N GLU A 146 3.14 -5.82 -8.32
CA GLU A 146 1.73 -6.16 -8.49
C GLU A 146 1.33 -7.36 -7.63
N SER A 147 2.21 -8.37 -7.53
CA SER A 147 2.00 -9.59 -6.74
C SER A 147 2.29 -9.42 -5.23
N ARG A 148 2.44 -8.18 -4.75
CA ARG A 148 2.70 -7.89 -3.34
C ARG A 148 1.74 -8.65 -2.42
N ALA A 149 2.30 -9.47 -1.53
CA ALA A 149 1.55 -10.17 -0.51
C ALA A 149 1.21 -9.25 0.66
N CYS A 150 -0.04 -8.87 0.79
CA CYS A 150 -0.54 -8.13 1.93
C CYS A 150 -1.14 -9.11 2.95
N PHE A 151 -0.52 -9.26 4.11
CA PHE A 151 -1.06 -10.12 5.18
C PHE A 151 -2.44 -9.65 5.61
N GLU A 152 -3.38 -10.59 5.75
CA GLU A 152 -4.70 -10.30 6.33
C GLU A 152 -4.54 -9.78 7.75
N SER A 153 -5.37 -8.83 8.15
CA SER A 153 -5.33 -8.20 9.46
C SER A 153 -6.67 -8.29 10.17
N TYR A 154 -6.75 -7.66 11.35
CA TYR A 154 -7.99 -7.40 12.06
C TYR A 154 -8.04 -5.95 12.52
N ASP A 155 -9.03 -5.23 12.03
CA ASP A 155 -9.34 -3.85 12.43
C ASP A 155 -10.85 -3.62 12.32
N PRO A 156 -11.59 -3.68 13.44
CA PRO A 156 -13.04 -3.45 13.44
C PRO A 156 -13.39 -2.02 13.02
N ASP A 157 -12.45 -1.08 13.21
CA ASP A 157 -12.59 0.33 12.88
C ASP A 157 -11.92 0.68 11.53
N ILE A 158 -11.77 -0.32 10.64
CA ILE A 158 -11.28 -0.08 9.27
C ILE A 158 -12.04 1.08 8.63
N ILE A 159 -11.31 1.98 8.00
CA ILE A 159 -11.91 3.07 7.23
C ILE A 159 -12.10 2.60 5.80
N ILE A 160 -13.32 2.71 5.28
CA ILE A 160 -13.68 2.45 3.88
C ILE A 160 -14.54 3.62 3.44
N LYS A 161 -14.10 4.33 2.40
CA LYS A 161 -14.76 5.57 1.95
C LYS A 161 -15.63 5.30 0.72
N ASP A 162 -16.83 5.88 0.73
CA ASP A 162 -17.71 5.88 -0.44
C ASP A 162 -17.30 6.96 -1.45
N ASP A 163 -16.78 8.10 -0.94
CA ASP A 163 -16.30 9.20 -1.75
C ASP A 163 -14.76 9.30 -1.68
N TYR A 164 -14.11 9.03 -2.80
CA TYR A 164 -12.67 9.11 -2.98
C TYR A 164 -12.31 9.30 -4.46
N LYS A 165 -11.19 9.95 -4.71
CA LYS A 165 -10.69 10.20 -6.07
C LYS A 165 -9.79 9.05 -6.55
N ARG A 166 -9.75 8.84 -7.86
CA ARG A 166 -8.72 7.98 -8.47
C ARG A 166 -7.42 8.76 -8.57
N PHE A 167 -6.33 8.14 -8.20
CA PHE A 167 -5.01 8.73 -8.33
C PHE A 167 -4.54 8.64 -9.78
N GLY A 168 -4.39 9.80 -10.43
CA GLY A 168 -4.06 9.91 -11.85
C GLY A 168 -2.61 10.31 -12.14
N HIS A 169 -1.82 10.61 -11.11
CA HIS A 169 -0.42 10.98 -11.29
C HIS A 169 0.46 9.74 -11.40
N PHE A 170 1.50 9.84 -12.23
CA PHE A 170 2.52 8.80 -12.36
C PHE A 170 3.87 9.41 -12.76
N THR A 171 4.95 8.77 -12.34
CA THR A 171 6.32 9.15 -12.68
C THR A 171 6.86 8.12 -13.67
N THR A 172 7.34 8.56 -14.84
CA THR A 172 8.05 7.71 -15.78
C THR A 172 9.55 7.73 -15.46
N GLU A 173 10.23 6.60 -15.57
CA GLU A 173 11.69 6.54 -15.38
C GLU A 173 12.46 7.49 -16.32
N HIS A 174 11.82 7.93 -17.42
CA HIS A 174 12.39 8.91 -18.36
C HIS A 174 12.14 10.38 -17.99
N ALA A 175 11.34 10.68 -16.96
CA ALA A 175 11.08 12.06 -16.53
C ALA A 175 12.26 12.69 -15.76
N GLU A 176 13.20 11.88 -15.25
CA GLU A 176 14.42 12.38 -14.62
C GLU A 176 15.44 12.94 -15.62
N ALA A 177 15.28 12.66 -16.91
CA ALA A 177 16.19 13.14 -17.96
C ALA A 177 15.75 14.46 -18.63
N GLN A 178 14.61 15.04 -18.24
CA GLN A 178 14.13 16.33 -18.73
C GLN A 178 13.85 17.30 -17.59
N VAL A 179 14.92 17.66 -16.86
CA VAL A 179 14.96 18.95 -16.19
C VAL A 179 15.06 19.98 -17.32
N PRO A 180 14.10 20.92 -17.48
CA PRO A 180 14.29 22.00 -18.45
C PRO A 180 15.56 22.74 -18.04
N THR A 181 16.55 22.73 -18.92
CA THR A 181 17.68 23.64 -18.84
C THR A 181 17.15 25.03 -19.19
N ASN A 182 16.58 25.70 -18.22
CA ASN A 182 16.41 27.13 -18.25
C ASN A 182 16.99 27.68 -16.94
N GLU A 183 18.20 28.18 -17.13
CA GLU A 183 18.95 29.14 -16.33
C GLU A 183 18.81 29.15 -14.81
N ALA A 184 19.96 28.94 -14.16
CA ALA A 184 20.39 29.56 -12.92
C ALA A 184 20.11 28.87 -11.61
N TYR A 185 20.05 27.53 -11.51
CA TYR A 185 20.36 26.88 -10.24
C TYR A 185 21.26 25.68 -10.46
N SER A 186 22.50 25.76 -9.97
CA SER A 186 23.41 24.62 -9.95
C SER A 186 22.93 23.60 -8.91
N TYR A 187 23.26 22.32 -9.10
CA TYR A 187 23.02 21.26 -8.11
C TYR A 187 23.51 21.66 -6.69
N THR A 188 24.53 22.49 -6.62
CA THR A 188 25.10 23.05 -5.37
C THR A 188 24.13 24.03 -4.68
N ASP A 189 23.31 24.76 -5.42
CA ASP A 189 22.35 25.73 -4.88
C ASP A 189 21.11 25.01 -4.36
N TYR A 190 20.67 23.93 -5.03
CA TYR A 190 19.60 23.04 -4.55
C TYR A 190 19.95 22.37 -3.22
N MET A 191 21.18 21.91 -3.06
CA MET A 191 21.67 21.26 -1.83
C MET A 191 21.81 22.24 -0.66
N LYS A 192 22.08 23.52 -0.90
CA LYS A 192 22.13 24.55 0.14
C LYS A 192 20.76 24.94 0.69
N LEU A 193 19.70 24.83 -0.12
CA LEU A 193 18.34 25.19 0.28
C LEU A 193 17.62 24.10 1.08
N ASN A 194 18.09 22.86 1.04
CA ASN A 194 17.40 21.69 1.60
C ASN A 194 18.14 20.94 2.71
N LEU A 195 19.26 21.49 3.23
CA LEU A 195 19.91 20.93 4.40
C LEU A 195 19.35 21.55 5.68
N PRO A 196 18.87 20.74 6.66
CA PRO A 196 18.52 21.26 7.97
C PRO A 196 19.76 21.89 8.62
N ALA A 197 19.60 23.06 9.19
CA ALA A 197 20.63 23.74 9.96
C ALA A 197 21.12 22.80 11.08
N ARG A 198 22.39 22.42 11.02
CA ARG A 198 23.05 21.75 12.15
C ARG A 198 23.18 22.76 13.30
N MET A 199 22.47 22.50 14.41
CA MET A 199 22.86 23.03 15.71
C MET A 199 24.01 22.20 16.29
#